data_418bd1b82de161ea15c4b6e58c0c4fda
#
_entry.id   418bd1b82de161ea15c4b6e58c0c4fda
#
_cell.length_a   1.000
_cell.length_b   1.000
_cell.length_c   1.000
_cell.angle_alpha   90.00
_cell.angle_beta   90.00
_cell.angle_gamma   90.00
#
_symmetry.space_group_name_H-M   'P 1'
#
loop_
_entity.id
_entity.type
_entity.pdbx_description
1 polymer ?
#
loop_
_entity_poly.entity_id
_entity_poly.type
_entity_poly.pdbx_seq_one_letter_code
_entity_poly.pdbx_strand_id
1 'polypeptide(L)'
;LQHAKLLDIGVSHYHANTVHYKRSLASNQSSHGNSNNRSDDSILITFPVTGSVHFAQKNRQLTSNPGQFFIELSNLPYEFYHLQEVSLYVIKVPLALLSPQMGTIERQFARSLSIDEGAGRLLVFQIRQILELIQQYRLAALEIKILEQQLLNLIILALSAPKDVVMSSSSSIQSVHLKRIEHYVHLHLESSTLTPAMVAAACHISVRYLHKLFAELPYSFSEWVKELRLKQANHILKTKSYVTIDEVAHRVGYSDQGYFARIYKQHFGYTPRDTPSIGTGTE
;
A
#
# COMPACT_ATOMS: atom_id res chain seq x y z
N LEU A 1 0.13 -12.42 22.69
CA LEU A 1 0.81 -11.74 21.57
C LEU A 1 2.20 -12.32 21.41
N GLN A 2 2.51 -12.87 20.24
CA GLN A 2 3.86 -13.21 19.81
C GLN A 2 4.24 -12.19 18.73
N HIS A 3 5.47 -11.69 18.77
CA HIS A 3 5.94 -10.71 17.80
C HIS A 3 7.38 -11.02 17.42
N ALA A 4 7.66 -10.98 16.14
CA ALA A 4 8.99 -11.07 15.57
C ALA A 4 9.21 -9.86 14.65
N LYS A 5 10.33 -9.18 14.79
CA LYS A 5 10.78 -8.15 13.87
C LYS A 5 12.00 -8.71 13.13
N LEU A 6 11.88 -8.77 11.81
CA LEU A 6 13.01 -8.93 10.92
C LEU A 6 13.74 -7.58 10.81
N LEU A 7 14.34 -7.20 9.70
CA LEU A 7 14.92 -5.85 9.57
C LEU A 7 13.82 -4.79 9.53
N ASP A 8 12.98 -4.83 8.50
CA ASP A 8 11.93 -3.85 8.23
C ASP A 8 10.52 -4.43 8.35
N ILE A 9 10.36 -5.75 8.17
CA ILE A 9 9.08 -6.45 8.22
C ILE A 9 8.79 -6.93 9.64
N GLY A 10 7.61 -6.60 10.15
CA GLY A 10 7.08 -7.12 11.41
C GLY A 10 6.13 -8.29 11.18
N VAL A 11 6.26 -9.35 11.97
CA VAL A 11 5.35 -10.50 11.96
C VAL A 11 4.80 -10.68 13.35
N SER A 12 3.48 -10.80 13.49
CA SER A 12 2.81 -10.90 14.78
C SER A 12 1.76 -11.99 14.78
N HIS A 13 1.58 -12.65 15.92
CA HIS A 13 0.49 -13.55 16.19
C HIS A 13 -0.31 -13.01 17.37
N TYR A 14 -1.57 -12.68 17.11
CA TYR A 14 -2.50 -12.14 18.09
C TYR A 14 -3.53 -13.17 18.48
N HIS A 15 -3.84 -13.24 19.78
CA HIS A 15 -5.04 -13.84 20.31
C HIS A 15 -5.82 -12.74 21.01
N ALA A 16 -7.04 -12.51 20.64
CA ALA A 16 -7.87 -11.45 21.19
C ALA A 16 -9.31 -11.93 21.39
N ASN A 17 -9.90 -11.52 22.52
CA ASN A 17 -11.33 -11.60 22.76
C ASN A 17 -12.04 -10.52 21.92
N THR A 18 -13.36 -10.44 22.01
CA THR A 18 -14.17 -9.46 21.26
C THR A 18 -13.53 -8.06 21.30
N VAL A 19 -13.27 -7.51 20.13
CA VAL A 19 -12.69 -6.18 19.94
C VAL A 19 -13.47 -5.44 18.85
N HIS A 20 -13.67 -4.14 19.09
CA HIS A 20 -14.09 -3.20 18.07
C HIS A 20 -13.10 -2.04 18.09
N TYR A 21 -12.32 -1.92 17.03
CA TYR A 21 -11.30 -0.90 16.86
C TYR A 21 -11.64 -0.01 15.67
N LYS A 22 -11.66 1.30 15.92
CA LYS A 22 -11.90 2.32 14.90
C LYS A 22 -10.75 3.32 14.91
N ARG A 23 -10.02 3.43 13.81
CA ARG A 23 -9.01 4.46 13.61
C ARG A 23 -9.59 5.60 12.80
N SER A 24 -9.55 6.83 13.35
CA SER A 24 -9.92 8.05 12.64
C SER A 24 -8.67 8.90 12.34
N LEU A 25 -8.75 9.76 11.34
CA LEU A 25 -7.65 10.71 11.01
C LEU A 25 -7.40 11.77 12.10
N ALA A 26 -8.35 11.96 13.05
CA ALA A 26 -8.31 13.03 14.03
C ALA A 26 -7.45 12.74 15.28
N SER A 27 -6.87 11.56 15.46
CA SER A 27 -6.18 11.18 16.71
C SER A 27 -4.70 11.53 16.79
N ASN A 28 -4.17 12.40 15.91
CA ASN A 28 -2.76 12.82 15.97
C ASN A 28 -2.49 14.02 16.89
N GLN A 29 -3.43 14.44 17.77
CA GLN A 29 -3.25 15.64 18.62
C GLN A 29 -3.19 15.40 20.13
N SER A 30 -2.95 14.22 20.64
CA SER A 30 -2.76 14.08 22.09
C SER A 30 -1.94 12.87 22.49
N SER A 31 -0.64 13.01 22.47
CA SER A 31 0.25 12.46 23.51
C SER A 31 1.65 13.05 23.31
N HIS A 32 2.12 13.75 24.32
CA HIS A 32 3.48 14.24 24.48
C HIS A 32 4.45 13.06 24.38
N GLY A 33 5.28 13.03 23.35
CA GLY A 33 6.33 12.03 23.17
C GLY A 33 6.94 12.11 21.79
N ASN A 34 8.03 12.86 21.66
CA ASN A 34 9.06 12.82 20.62
C ASN A 34 8.58 12.46 19.20
N SER A 35 8.04 13.45 18.51
CA SER A 35 7.50 13.35 17.15
C SER A 35 8.60 13.36 16.09
N ASN A 36 9.26 12.21 15.89
CA ASN A 36 9.96 11.89 14.65
C ASN A 36 9.27 10.72 13.90
N ASN A 37 7.98 10.49 14.13
CA ASN A 37 7.18 9.50 13.40
C ASN A 37 6.61 10.13 12.13
N ARG A 38 7.45 10.28 11.10
CA ARG A 38 7.00 10.41 9.71
C ARG A 38 6.25 9.13 9.35
N SER A 39 5.01 9.32 8.96
CA SER A 39 4.07 8.37 8.36
C SER A 39 4.71 7.02 8.07
N ASP A 40 4.45 6.08 8.95
CA ASP A 40 4.76 4.67 8.79
C ASP A 40 3.84 4.11 7.69
N ASP A 41 4.12 4.49 6.46
CA ASP A 41 3.41 4.03 5.28
C ASP A 41 3.69 2.55 5.08
N SER A 42 2.85 1.74 5.70
CA SER A 42 2.95 0.29 5.67
C SER A 42 1.63 -0.32 5.20
N ILE A 43 1.71 -1.49 4.63
CA ILE A 43 0.55 -2.38 4.55
C ILE A 43 0.55 -3.32 5.74
N LEU A 44 -0.65 -3.69 6.17
CA LEU A 44 -0.84 -4.82 7.08
C LEU A 44 -1.55 -5.92 6.28
N ILE A 45 -1.05 -7.14 6.41
CA ILE A 45 -1.64 -8.34 5.80
C ILE A 45 -2.13 -9.21 6.95
N THR A 46 -3.44 -9.33 7.08
CA THR A 46 -4.10 -10.01 8.20
C THR A 46 -4.67 -11.35 7.76
N PHE A 47 -4.28 -12.40 8.49
CA PHE A 47 -4.70 -13.79 8.28
C PHE A 47 -5.48 -14.29 9.50
N PRO A 48 -6.81 -14.42 9.46
CA PRO A 48 -7.56 -15.12 10.50
C PRO A 48 -7.16 -16.60 10.54
N VAL A 49 -6.72 -17.07 11.72
CA VAL A 49 -6.42 -18.48 11.98
C VAL A 49 -7.65 -19.18 12.59
N THR A 50 -8.29 -18.49 13.55
CA THR A 50 -9.57 -18.88 14.13
C THR A 50 -10.47 -17.66 14.25
N GLY A 51 -11.78 -17.88 14.12
CA GLY A 51 -12.80 -16.81 14.16
C GLY A 51 -12.82 -15.97 12.89
N SER A 52 -13.85 -15.14 12.77
CA SER A 52 -14.07 -14.26 11.61
C SER A 52 -13.82 -12.81 12.00
N VAL A 53 -13.25 -12.05 11.06
CA VAL A 53 -12.94 -10.64 11.21
C VAL A 53 -13.73 -9.82 10.23
N HIS A 54 -14.33 -8.74 10.71
CA HIS A 54 -14.97 -7.73 9.89
C HIS A 54 -14.03 -6.53 9.76
N PHE A 55 -13.83 -6.08 8.54
CA PHE A 55 -12.95 -4.98 8.23
C PHE A 55 -13.60 -4.01 7.25
N ALA A 56 -13.44 -2.71 7.51
CA ALA A 56 -13.89 -1.65 6.62
C ALA A 56 -12.79 -0.59 6.48
N GLN A 57 -12.47 -0.23 5.24
CA GLN A 57 -11.53 0.84 4.93
C GLN A 57 -12.00 1.57 3.68
N LYS A 58 -12.05 2.91 3.74
CA LYS A 58 -12.66 3.76 2.71
C LYS A 58 -14.11 3.31 2.48
N ASN A 59 -14.50 2.98 1.26
CA ASN A 59 -15.86 2.58 0.91
C ASN A 59 -16.01 1.06 0.73
N ARG A 60 -15.08 0.28 1.26
CA ARG A 60 -15.11 -1.19 1.15
C ARG A 60 -15.25 -1.81 2.51
N GLN A 61 -16.08 -2.86 2.55
CA GLN A 61 -16.26 -3.73 3.72
C GLN A 61 -16.03 -5.16 3.30
N LEU A 62 -15.45 -5.95 4.18
CA LEU A 62 -15.25 -7.37 3.99
C LEU A 62 -15.43 -8.13 5.30
N THR A 63 -15.74 -9.41 5.18
CA THR A 63 -15.56 -10.38 6.24
C THR A 63 -14.51 -11.38 5.79
N SER A 64 -13.49 -11.59 6.62
CA SER A 64 -12.42 -12.55 6.37
C SER A 64 -12.52 -13.69 7.37
N ASN A 65 -12.54 -14.90 6.85
CA ASN A 65 -12.65 -16.14 7.62
C ASN A 65 -11.31 -16.88 7.64
N PRO A 66 -11.12 -17.88 8.52
CA PRO A 66 -10.00 -18.80 8.41
C PRO A 66 -9.90 -19.38 6.99
N GLY A 67 -8.68 -19.46 6.46
CA GLY A 67 -8.47 -19.81 5.05
C GLY A 67 -8.44 -18.62 4.09
N GLN A 68 -8.61 -17.42 4.60
CA GLN A 68 -8.56 -16.17 3.84
C GLN A 68 -7.57 -15.19 4.47
N PHE A 69 -7.21 -14.15 3.71
CA PHE A 69 -6.46 -13.02 4.22
C PHE A 69 -6.89 -11.74 3.52
N PHE A 70 -6.57 -10.59 4.08
CA PHE A 70 -6.82 -9.30 3.47
C PHE A 70 -5.68 -8.33 3.74
N ILE A 71 -5.66 -7.24 2.97
CA ILE A 71 -4.65 -6.20 3.04
C ILE A 71 -5.31 -4.89 3.41
N GLU A 72 -4.68 -4.17 4.32
CA GLU A 72 -5.07 -2.83 4.74
C GLU A 72 -3.90 -1.84 4.64
N LEU A 73 -4.22 -0.56 4.48
CA LEU A 73 -3.26 0.54 4.56
C LEU A 73 -3.20 1.09 5.97
N SER A 74 -2.03 1.07 6.60
CA SER A 74 -1.87 1.51 7.98
C SER A 74 -2.11 3.01 8.19
N ASN A 75 -1.93 3.82 7.14
CA ASN A 75 -2.05 5.29 7.19
C ASN A 75 -3.46 5.82 6.94
N LEU A 76 -4.44 4.98 6.62
CA LEU A 76 -5.82 5.37 6.35
C LEU A 76 -6.75 5.02 7.50
N PRO A 77 -7.88 5.75 7.64
CA PRO A 77 -8.93 5.35 8.57
C PRO A 77 -9.47 3.97 8.25
N TYR A 78 -9.73 3.20 9.28
CA TYR A 78 -10.34 1.89 9.15
C TYR A 78 -11.19 1.54 10.37
N GLU A 79 -12.07 0.59 10.20
CA GLU A 79 -12.84 -0.06 11.24
C GLU A 79 -12.57 -1.57 11.19
N PHE A 80 -12.24 -2.13 12.34
CA PHE A 80 -11.87 -3.54 12.50
C PHE A 80 -12.60 -4.08 13.71
N TYR A 81 -13.38 -5.14 13.55
CA TYR A 81 -14.05 -5.77 14.68
C TYR A 81 -14.23 -7.27 14.50
N HIS A 82 -14.35 -7.96 15.62
CA HIS A 82 -14.75 -9.36 15.71
C HIS A 82 -15.58 -9.56 16.97
N LEU A 83 -16.60 -10.42 16.86
CA LEU A 83 -17.60 -10.66 17.90
C LEU A 83 -17.29 -11.90 18.75
N GLN A 84 -16.27 -12.65 18.38
CA GLN A 84 -15.82 -13.86 19.06
C GLN A 84 -14.29 -13.81 19.24
N GLU A 85 -13.77 -14.71 20.05
CA GLU A 85 -12.34 -14.89 20.16
C GLU A 85 -11.73 -15.21 18.80
N VAL A 86 -10.62 -14.55 18.48
CA VAL A 86 -9.88 -14.75 17.24
C VAL A 86 -8.40 -14.98 17.50
N SER A 87 -7.81 -15.74 16.60
CA SER A 87 -6.37 -15.86 16.44
C SER A 87 -6.00 -15.34 15.05
N LEU A 88 -5.03 -14.42 14.98
CA LEU A 88 -4.64 -13.72 13.77
C LEU A 88 -3.14 -13.71 13.59
N TYR A 89 -2.66 -14.00 12.38
CA TYR A 89 -1.34 -13.53 11.96
C TYR A 89 -1.46 -12.19 11.28
N VAL A 90 -0.52 -11.29 11.58
CA VAL A 90 -0.42 -9.97 10.95
C VAL A 90 1.01 -9.73 10.50
N ILE A 91 1.19 -9.41 9.23
CA ILE A 91 2.48 -8.99 8.67
C ILE A 91 2.40 -7.48 8.41
N LYS A 92 3.35 -6.72 8.95
CA LYS A 92 3.53 -5.30 8.67
C LYS A 92 4.68 -5.13 7.71
N VAL A 93 4.42 -4.56 6.53
CA VAL A 93 5.41 -4.37 5.46
C VAL A 93 5.46 -2.90 5.07
N PRO A 94 6.63 -2.23 5.15
CA PRO A 94 6.81 -0.88 4.63
C PRO A 94 6.47 -0.81 3.14
N LEU A 95 5.70 0.19 2.73
CA LEU A 95 5.32 0.39 1.32
C LEU A 95 6.53 0.56 0.40
N ALA A 96 7.62 1.12 0.93
CA ALA A 96 8.87 1.29 0.18
C ALA A 96 9.42 -0.03 -0.38
N LEU A 97 9.26 -1.14 0.34
CA LEU A 97 9.71 -2.47 -0.09
C LEU A 97 8.85 -3.06 -1.22
N LEU A 98 7.64 -2.55 -1.38
CA LEU A 98 6.63 -3.04 -2.34
C LEU A 98 6.42 -2.06 -3.50
N SER A 99 7.16 -0.95 -3.54
CA SER A 99 6.93 0.13 -4.51
C SER A 99 6.89 -0.32 -5.99
N PRO A 100 7.71 -1.29 -6.46
CA PRO A 100 7.63 -1.77 -7.84
C PRO A 100 6.31 -2.48 -8.18
N GLN A 101 5.59 -2.99 -7.16
CA GLN A 101 4.37 -3.79 -7.33
C GLN A 101 3.11 -3.05 -6.85
N MET A 102 3.22 -1.77 -6.48
CA MET A 102 2.13 -1.01 -5.83
C MET A 102 0.83 -1.01 -6.65
N GLY A 103 0.89 -0.81 -7.95
CA GLY A 103 -0.32 -0.83 -8.79
C GLY A 103 -1.09 -2.15 -8.75
N THR A 104 -0.41 -3.27 -8.53
CA THR A 104 -1.06 -4.58 -8.35
C THR A 104 -1.62 -4.74 -6.95
N ILE A 105 -0.89 -4.29 -5.92
CA ILE A 105 -1.24 -4.41 -4.51
C ILE A 105 -2.45 -3.52 -4.18
N GLU A 106 -2.50 -2.29 -4.68
CA GLU A 106 -3.60 -1.36 -4.45
C GLU A 106 -4.97 -1.89 -4.87
N ARG A 107 -5.00 -2.76 -5.88
CA ARG A 107 -6.23 -3.44 -6.32
C ARG A 107 -6.73 -4.48 -5.32
N GLN A 108 -5.85 -4.99 -4.47
CA GLN A 108 -6.15 -6.03 -3.49
C GLN A 108 -6.57 -5.46 -2.12
N PHE A 109 -6.46 -4.13 -1.91
CA PHE A 109 -6.86 -3.53 -0.63
C PHE A 109 -8.33 -3.76 -0.31
N ALA A 110 -8.58 -4.09 0.97
CA ALA A 110 -9.90 -4.38 1.51
C ALA A 110 -10.67 -5.40 0.64
N ARG A 111 -9.98 -6.46 0.20
CA ARG A 111 -10.54 -7.64 -0.45
C ARG A 111 -10.12 -8.88 0.31
N SER A 112 -11.05 -9.83 0.41
CA SER A 112 -10.74 -11.16 0.94
C SER A 112 -10.04 -11.99 -0.15
N LEU A 113 -8.87 -12.53 0.17
CA LEU A 113 -8.05 -13.36 -0.69
C LEU A 113 -7.98 -14.77 -0.09
N SER A 114 -7.97 -15.81 -0.92
CA SER A 114 -7.83 -17.20 -0.44
C SER A 114 -6.37 -17.53 -0.15
N ILE A 115 -6.10 -18.26 0.94
CA ILE A 115 -4.80 -18.88 1.21
C ILE A 115 -4.66 -20.24 0.55
N ASP A 116 -5.75 -20.89 0.13
CA ASP A 116 -5.71 -22.24 -0.41
C ASP A 116 -5.19 -22.29 -1.85
N GLU A 117 -5.10 -21.14 -2.48
CA GLU A 117 -4.60 -20.99 -3.84
C GLU A 117 -3.18 -20.41 -3.86
N GLY A 118 -2.31 -21.02 -4.64
CA GLY A 118 -0.98 -20.48 -4.95
C GLY A 118 -0.08 -20.26 -3.74
N ALA A 119 0.53 -19.09 -3.66
CA ALA A 119 1.53 -18.74 -2.65
C ALA A 119 0.94 -18.43 -1.26
N GLY A 120 -0.36 -18.25 -1.12
CA GLY A 120 -1.00 -17.95 0.16
C GLY A 120 -0.71 -19.00 1.23
N ARG A 121 -0.79 -20.27 0.87
CA ARG A 121 -0.48 -21.38 1.78
C ARG A 121 0.98 -21.39 2.22
N LEU A 122 1.90 -21.14 1.28
CA LEU A 122 3.33 -21.03 1.58
C LEU A 122 3.62 -19.84 2.48
N LEU A 123 2.94 -18.72 2.26
CA LEU A 123 3.09 -17.51 3.07
C LEU A 123 2.69 -17.75 4.53
N VAL A 124 1.53 -18.37 4.79
CA VAL A 124 1.10 -18.72 6.15
C VAL A 124 2.07 -19.70 6.83
N PHE A 125 2.55 -20.70 6.08
CA PHE A 125 3.55 -21.64 6.60
C PHE A 125 4.83 -20.91 7.00
N GLN A 126 5.34 -20.03 6.15
CA GLN A 126 6.57 -19.25 6.41
C GLN A 126 6.41 -18.31 7.62
N ILE A 127 5.26 -17.68 7.80
CA ILE A 127 4.95 -16.84 8.97
C ILE A 127 5.13 -17.64 10.26
N ARG A 128 4.52 -18.82 10.32
CA ARG A 128 4.61 -19.70 11.49
C ARG A 128 6.05 -20.10 11.80
N GLN A 129 6.80 -20.51 10.78
CA GLN A 129 8.20 -20.91 10.93
C GLN A 129 9.09 -19.76 11.40
N ILE A 130 8.89 -18.54 10.89
CA ILE A 130 9.63 -17.35 11.32
C ILE A 130 9.36 -17.06 12.80
N LEU A 131 8.09 -17.10 13.24
CA LEU A 131 7.74 -16.87 14.65
C LEU A 131 8.36 -17.91 15.58
N GLU A 132 8.35 -19.19 15.20
CA GLU A 132 8.99 -20.28 15.96
C GLU A 132 10.51 -20.13 16.00
N LEU A 133 11.15 -19.87 14.86
CA LEU A 133 12.61 -19.71 14.76
C LEU A 133 13.14 -18.58 15.63
N ILE A 134 12.52 -17.40 15.56
CA ILE A 134 12.97 -16.22 16.33
C ILE A 134 12.76 -16.41 17.83
N GLN A 135 11.78 -17.22 18.24
CA GLN A 135 11.58 -17.56 19.66
C GLN A 135 12.61 -18.56 20.19
N GLN A 136 13.02 -19.51 19.36
CA GLN A 136 13.89 -20.61 19.77
C GLN A 136 15.38 -20.31 19.61
N TYR A 137 15.73 -19.47 18.63
CA TYR A 137 17.13 -19.25 18.25
C TYR A 137 17.48 -17.77 18.15
N ARG A 138 18.74 -17.44 18.43
CA ARG A 138 19.31 -16.13 18.08
C ARG A 138 19.85 -16.20 16.67
N LEU A 139 19.15 -15.56 15.75
CA LEU A 139 19.55 -15.52 14.35
C LEU A 139 20.64 -14.46 14.12
N ALA A 140 21.60 -14.76 13.26
CA ALA A 140 22.58 -13.80 12.78
C ALA A 140 21.91 -12.78 11.84
N ALA A 141 22.51 -11.58 11.71
CA ALA A 141 21.96 -10.52 10.87
C ALA A 141 21.76 -10.94 9.39
N LEU A 142 22.66 -11.78 8.87
CA LEU A 142 22.55 -12.32 7.52
C LEU A 142 21.34 -13.27 7.38
N GLU A 143 21.09 -14.12 8.37
CA GLU A 143 19.95 -15.05 8.37
C GLU A 143 18.62 -14.26 8.40
N ILE A 144 18.53 -13.23 9.24
CA ILE A 144 17.37 -12.34 9.32
C ILE A 144 17.11 -11.68 7.96
N LYS A 145 18.17 -11.18 7.31
CA LYS A 145 18.08 -10.54 5.99
C LYS A 145 17.57 -11.52 4.92
N ILE A 146 18.05 -12.74 4.92
CA ILE A 146 17.62 -13.77 3.97
C ILE A 146 16.15 -14.15 4.21
N LEU A 147 15.75 -14.34 5.47
CA LEU A 147 14.36 -14.65 5.84
C LEU A 147 13.40 -13.52 5.43
N GLU A 148 13.81 -12.27 5.64
CA GLU A 148 13.00 -11.11 5.22
C GLU A 148 12.82 -11.08 3.71
N GLN A 149 13.88 -11.29 2.93
CA GLN A 149 13.80 -11.31 1.47
C GLN A 149 12.92 -12.46 0.95
N GLN A 150 13.01 -13.64 1.56
CA GLN A 150 12.14 -14.76 1.23
C GLN A 150 10.67 -14.45 1.52
N LEU A 151 10.39 -13.88 2.70
CA LEU A 151 9.04 -13.49 3.09
C LEU A 151 8.47 -12.42 2.13
N LEU A 152 9.27 -11.41 1.78
CA LEU A 152 8.89 -10.38 0.81
C LEU A 152 8.55 -10.97 -0.56
N ASN A 153 9.36 -11.89 -1.07
CA ASN A 153 9.11 -12.57 -2.35
C ASN A 153 7.81 -13.38 -2.32
N LEU A 154 7.51 -14.07 -1.21
CA LEU A 154 6.25 -14.81 -1.06
C LEU A 154 5.05 -13.85 -0.96
N ILE A 155 5.18 -12.72 -0.28
CA ILE A 155 4.14 -11.68 -0.22
C ILE A 155 3.85 -11.18 -1.63
N ILE A 156 4.89 -10.78 -2.38
CA ILE A 156 4.74 -10.31 -3.76
C ILE A 156 4.06 -11.37 -4.62
N LEU A 157 4.47 -12.63 -4.52
CA LEU A 157 3.89 -13.74 -5.27
C LEU A 157 2.41 -13.95 -4.90
N ALA A 158 2.08 -13.97 -3.61
CA ALA A 158 0.71 -14.15 -3.14
C ALA A 158 -0.24 -13.01 -3.57
N LEU A 159 0.29 -11.78 -3.64
CA LEU A 159 -0.46 -10.60 -4.07
C LEU A 159 -0.51 -10.43 -5.59
N SER A 160 0.44 -11.00 -6.30
CA SER A 160 0.51 -10.95 -7.77
C SER A 160 -0.25 -12.08 -8.45
N ALA A 161 -0.67 -13.11 -7.71
CA ALA A 161 -1.38 -14.25 -8.27
C ALA A 161 -2.66 -13.76 -8.98
N PRO A 162 -2.82 -14.06 -10.28
CA PRO A 162 -4.06 -13.72 -10.97
C PRO A 162 -5.20 -14.50 -10.33
N LYS A 163 -6.25 -13.81 -9.90
CA LYS A 163 -7.51 -14.43 -9.51
C LYS A 163 -8.26 -14.95 -10.75
N ASP A 164 -7.62 -15.71 -11.60
CA ASP A 164 -8.21 -16.13 -12.85
C ASP A 164 -7.99 -17.60 -13.14
N VAL A 165 -8.68 -18.43 -12.37
CA VAL A 165 -9.11 -19.71 -12.97
C VAL A 165 -10.63 -19.92 -12.92
N VAL A 166 -11.37 -19.21 -12.10
CA VAL A 166 -12.85 -19.32 -12.14
C VAL A 166 -13.54 -18.04 -11.68
N MET A 167 -13.52 -16.94 -12.41
CA MET A 167 -14.56 -15.91 -12.38
C MET A 167 -14.43 -14.98 -13.60
N SER A 168 -15.32 -15.16 -14.54
CA SER A 168 -15.73 -14.29 -15.66
C SER A 168 -14.60 -13.57 -16.43
N SER A 169 -14.61 -13.76 -17.74
CA SER A 169 -13.80 -13.08 -18.76
C SER A 169 -13.73 -11.53 -18.61
N SER A 170 -14.58 -10.93 -17.80
CA SER A 170 -14.59 -9.49 -17.52
C SER A 170 -13.49 -9.02 -16.58
N SER A 171 -13.06 -9.80 -15.58
CA SER A 171 -12.05 -9.35 -14.62
C SER A 171 -10.62 -9.41 -15.16
N SER A 172 -10.33 -10.38 -16.03
CA SER A 172 -9.04 -10.45 -16.73
C SER A 172 -8.86 -9.28 -17.72
N ILE A 173 -9.93 -8.93 -18.44
CA ILE A 173 -9.97 -7.76 -19.33
C ILE A 173 -9.78 -6.47 -18.54
N GLN A 174 -10.42 -6.31 -17.39
CA GLN A 174 -10.27 -5.16 -16.51
C GLN A 174 -8.81 -5.01 -16.03
N SER A 175 -8.16 -6.09 -15.61
CA SER A 175 -6.78 -6.06 -15.15
C SER A 175 -5.80 -5.67 -16.26
N VAL A 176 -6.02 -6.14 -17.48
CA VAL A 176 -5.23 -5.74 -18.66
C VAL A 176 -5.39 -4.25 -18.97
N HIS A 177 -6.64 -3.75 -18.92
CA HIS A 177 -6.88 -2.31 -19.14
C HIS A 177 -6.24 -1.46 -18.04
N LEU A 178 -6.33 -1.85 -16.77
CA LEU A 178 -5.71 -1.12 -15.67
C LEU A 178 -4.17 -1.06 -15.83
N LYS A 179 -3.53 -2.16 -16.22
CA LYS A 179 -2.08 -2.17 -16.51
C LYS A 179 -1.71 -1.24 -17.67
N ARG A 180 -2.52 -1.21 -18.74
CA ARG A 180 -2.30 -0.28 -19.88
C ARG A 180 -2.47 1.18 -19.45
N ILE A 181 -3.49 1.49 -18.66
CA ILE A 181 -3.72 2.83 -18.10
C ILE A 181 -2.52 3.25 -17.25
N GLU A 182 -2.09 2.39 -16.34
CA GLU A 182 -0.94 2.63 -15.47
C GLU A 182 0.34 2.91 -16.27
N HIS A 183 0.65 2.07 -17.23
CA HIS A 183 1.79 2.25 -18.11
C HIS A 183 1.73 3.58 -18.88
N TYR A 184 0.58 3.89 -19.49
CA TYR A 184 0.40 5.14 -20.22
C TYR A 184 0.54 6.37 -19.33
N VAL A 185 -0.07 6.36 -18.14
CA VAL A 185 0.03 7.44 -17.18
C VAL A 185 1.47 7.66 -16.71
N HIS A 186 2.21 6.59 -16.41
CA HIS A 186 3.63 6.73 -16.04
C HIS A 186 4.48 7.36 -17.13
N LEU A 187 4.25 7.02 -18.40
CA LEU A 187 4.97 7.61 -19.54
C LEU A 187 4.62 9.07 -19.78
N HIS A 188 3.42 9.53 -19.38
CA HIS A 188 2.92 10.87 -19.67
C HIS A 188 2.62 11.70 -18.41
N LEU A 189 3.18 11.29 -17.26
CA LEU A 189 2.88 11.90 -15.94
C LEU A 189 3.29 13.38 -15.89
N GLU A 190 4.34 13.75 -16.64
CA GLU A 190 4.87 15.11 -16.74
C GLU A 190 3.98 16.04 -17.61
N SER A 191 3.07 15.47 -18.40
CA SER A 191 2.20 16.27 -19.25
C SER A 191 1.11 16.96 -18.43
N SER A 192 1.09 18.30 -18.44
CA SER A 192 0.03 19.08 -17.79
C SER A 192 -1.34 18.87 -18.42
N THR A 193 -1.38 18.38 -19.67
CA THR A 193 -2.62 18.11 -20.42
C THR A 193 -3.16 16.71 -20.23
N LEU A 194 -2.54 15.87 -19.38
CA LEU A 194 -2.98 14.51 -19.12
C LEU A 194 -4.41 14.50 -18.54
N THR A 195 -5.38 14.05 -19.32
CA THR A 195 -6.79 13.98 -18.95
C THR A 195 -7.31 12.54 -19.01
N PRO A 196 -8.42 12.23 -18.30
CA PRO A 196 -9.09 10.93 -18.42
C PRO A 196 -9.45 10.58 -19.87
N ALA A 197 -9.80 11.58 -20.68
CA ALA A 197 -10.17 11.38 -22.09
C ALA A 197 -8.97 10.94 -22.93
N MET A 198 -7.81 11.56 -22.74
CA MET A 198 -6.58 11.17 -23.44
C MET A 198 -6.15 9.74 -23.08
N VAL A 199 -6.17 9.40 -21.79
CA VAL A 199 -5.80 8.08 -21.32
C VAL A 199 -6.77 7.02 -21.84
N ALA A 200 -8.07 7.29 -21.80
CA ALA A 200 -9.09 6.39 -22.31
C ALA A 200 -8.91 6.14 -23.83
N ALA A 201 -8.68 7.20 -24.61
CA ALA A 201 -8.42 7.10 -26.05
C ALA A 201 -7.16 6.27 -26.34
N ALA A 202 -6.06 6.55 -25.67
CA ALA A 202 -4.80 5.80 -25.82
C ALA A 202 -4.91 4.32 -25.45
N CYS A 203 -5.76 4.01 -24.47
CA CYS A 203 -6.02 2.65 -24.03
C CYS A 203 -7.15 1.94 -24.81
N HIS A 204 -7.75 2.59 -25.80
CA HIS A 204 -8.89 2.10 -26.60
C HIS A 204 -10.10 1.72 -25.74
N ILE A 205 -10.43 2.54 -24.75
CA ILE A 205 -11.59 2.38 -23.86
C ILE A 205 -12.40 3.68 -23.82
N SER A 206 -13.65 3.59 -23.38
CA SER A 206 -14.44 4.81 -23.13
C SER A 206 -14.04 5.45 -21.80
N VAL A 207 -14.21 6.79 -21.70
CA VAL A 207 -14.00 7.53 -20.44
C VAL A 207 -14.90 6.97 -19.32
N ARG A 208 -16.14 6.61 -19.65
CA ARG A 208 -17.08 5.96 -18.69
C ARG A 208 -16.53 4.66 -18.16
N TYR A 209 -15.90 3.84 -19.03
CA TYR A 209 -15.31 2.57 -18.61
C TYR A 209 -14.06 2.79 -17.75
N LEU A 210 -13.21 3.79 -18.07
CA LEU A 210 -12.10 4.20 -17.24
C LEU A 210 -12.58 4.55 -15.82
N HIS A 211 -13.59 5.42 -15.70
CA HIS A 211 -14.15 5.75 -14.38
C HIS A 211 -14.77 4.55 -13.68
N LYS A 212 -15.40 3.62 -14.40
CA LYS A 212 -15.90 2.37 -13.82
C LYS A 212 -14.78 1.51 -13.25
N LEU A 213 -13.64 1.39 -13.94
CA LEU A 213 -12.47 0.67 -13.44
C LEU A 213 -11.95 1.28 -12.13
N PHE A 214 -11.92 2.61 -12.04
CA PHE A 214 -11.48 3.31 -10.83
C PHE A 214 -12.55 3.36 -9.73
N ALA A 215 -13.83 3.18 -10.03
CA ALA A 215 -14.88 3.07 -9.02
C ALA A 215 -14.72 1.82 -8.12
N GLU A 216 -14.03 0.80 -8.60
CA GLU A 216 -13.68 -0.38 -7.82
C GLU A 216 -12.41 -0.19 -6.96
N LEU A 217 -11.68 0.91 -7.16
CA LEU A 217 -10.48 1.28 -6.42
C LEU A 217 -10.84 2.27 -5.29
N PRO A 218 -9.98 2.39 -4.28
CA PRO A 218 -10.23 3.29 -3.15
C PRO A 218 -10.04 4.78 -3.50
N TYR A 219 -9.76 5.13 -4.72
CA TYR A 219 -9.52 6.49 -5.23
C TYR A 219 -10.04 6.64 -6.67
N SER A 220 -10.35 7.85 -7.05
CA SER A 220 -10.64 8.21 -8.44
C SER A 220 -9.37 8.25 -9.29
N PHE A 221 -9.51 8.20 -10.61
CA PHE A 221 -8.41 8.38 -11.55
C PHE A 221 -7.62 9.68 -11.29
N SER A 222 -8.33 10.78 -11.05
CA SER A 222 -7.70 12.09 -10.84
C SER A 222 -6.93 12.15 -9.51
N GLU A 223 -7.44 11.53 -8.45
CA GLU A 223 -6.74 11.42 -7.17
C GLU A 223 -5.48 10.57 -7.30
N TRP A 224 -5.57 9.47 -8.03
CA TRP A 224 -4.43 8.60 -8.27
C TRP A 224 -3.31 9.31 -9.05
N VAL A 225 -3.64 10.01 -10.15
CA VAL A 225 -2.65 10.79 -10.93
C VAL A 225 -2.03 11.89 -10.06
N LYS A 226 -2.87 12.61 -9.27
CA LYS A 226 -2.38 13.62 -8.33
C LYS A 226 -1.37 13.03 -7.34
N GLU A 227 -1.67 11.90 -6.78
CA GLU A 227 -0.78 11.21 -5.81
C GLU A 227 0.54 10.78 -6.45
N LEU A 228 0.51 10.22 -7.66
CA LEU A 228 1.72 9.87 -8.40
C LEU A 228 2.62 11.09 -8.64
N ARG A 229 2.04 12.20 -9.09
CA ARG A 229 2.76 13.46 -9.31
C ARG A 229 3.40 13.99 -8.04
N LEU A 230 2.66 14.00 -6.93
CA LEU A 230 3.17 14.47 -5.65
C LEU A 230 4.29 13.58 -5.11
N LYS A 231 4.18 12.27 -5.25
CA LYS A 231 5.25 11.32 -4.87
C LYS A 231 6.51 11.53 -5.70
N GLN A 232 6.37 11.74 -7.01
CA GLN A 232 7.50 12.03 -7.90
C GLN A 232 8.15 13.38 -7.55
N ALA A 233 7.34 14.41 -7.28
CA ALA A 233 7.85 15.72 -6.84
C ALA A 233 8.64 15.60 -5.53
N ASN A 234 8.11 14.89 -4.55
CA ASN A 234 8.78 14.66 -3.28
C ASN A 234 10.12 13.91 -3.46
N HIS A 235 10.15 12.93 -4.35
CA HIS A 235 11.38 12.22 -4.69
C HIS A 235 12.43 13.17 -5.31
N ILE A 236 12.02 13.99 -6.29
CA ILE A 236 12.92 14.99 -6.93
C ILE A 236 13.48 15.96 -5.89
N LEU A 237 12.61 16.53 -5.03
CA LEU A 237 13.01 17.50 -4.01
C LEU A 237 13.94 16.90 -2.94
N LYS A 238 13.82 15.61 -2.65
CA LYS A 238 14.72 14.90 -1.71
C LYS A 238 16.08 14.58 -2.30
N THR A 239 16.16 14.34 -3.61
CA THR A 239 17.36 13.81 -4.27
C THR A 239 18.16 14.86 -5.01
N LYS A 240 17.56 15.98 -5.40
CA LYS A 240 18.21 17.03 -6.21
C LYS A 240 18.22 18.37 -5.50
N SER A 241 19.39 18.77 -4.99
CA SER A 241 19.57 19.99 -4.20
C SER A 241 19.50 21.32 -5.00
N TYR A 242 19.47 21.28 -6.33
CA TYR A 242 19.62 22.46 -7.20
C TYR A 242 18.43 22.69 -8.13
N VAL A 243 17.24 22.19 -7.80
CA VAL A 243 16.05 22.33 -8.65
C VAL A 243 15.11 23.36 -8.02
N THR A 244 14.61 24.30 -8.80
CA THR A 244 13.61 25.26 -8.33
C THR A 244 12.25 24.59 -8.17
N ILE A 245 11.41 25.12 -7.27
CA ILE A 245 10.06 24.57 -7.04
C ILE A 245 9.21 24.67 -8.29
N ASP A 246 9.37 25.73 -9.07
CA ASP A 246 8.70 25.92 -10.36
C ASP A 246 9.08 24.82 -11.35
N GLU A 247 10.37 24.56 -11.47
CA GLU A 247 10.85 23.48 -12.33
C GLU A 247 10.33 22.09 -11.90
N VAL A 248 10.27 21.83 -10.58
CA VAL A 248 9.69 20.58 -10.07
C VAL A 248 8.20 20.50 -10.40
N ALA A 249 7.43 21.59 -10.21
CA ALA A 249 6.02 21.64 -10.54
C ALA A 249 5.78 21.29 -12.03
N HIS A 250 6.54 21.92 -12.92
CA HIS A 250 6.47 21.64 -14.36
C HIS A 250 6.85 20.21 -14.72
N ARG A 251 7.94 19.67 -14.15
CA ARG A 251 8.40 18.29 -14.38
C ARG A 251 7.40 17.23 -13.93
N VAL A 252 6.53 17.55 -12.99
CA VAL A 252 5.49 16.62 -12.56
C VAL A 252 4.10 16.98 -13.10
N GLY A 253 4.03 17.83 -14.12
CA GLY A 253 2.82 18.11 -14.88
C GLY A 253 1.89 19.15 -14.27
N TYR A 254 2.39 20.08 -13.44
CA TYR A 254 1.63 21.25 -12.97
C TYR A 254 2.11 22.51 -13.69
N SER A 255 1.17 23.25 -14.28
CA SER A 255 1.44 24.54 -14.92
C SER A 255 1.44 25.72 -13.94
N ASP A 256 0.91 25.55 -12.73
CA ASP A 256 0.80 26.58 -11.70
C ASP A 256 1.54 26.13 -10.44
N GLN A 257 2.65 26.83 -10.15
CA GLN A 257 3.48 26.59 -8.97
C GLN A 257 2.73 26.82 -7.65
N GLY A 258 1.86 27.83 -7.60
CA GLY A 258 1.10 28.18 -6.40
C GLY A 258 0.10 27.07 -6.05
N TYR A 259 -0.61 26.58 -7.05
CA TYR A 259 -1.50 25.44 -6.89
C TYR A 259 -0.73 24.19 -6.45
N PHE A 260 0.39 23.90 -7.14
CA PHE A 260 1.27 22.78 -6.76
C PHE A 260 1.72 22.87 -5.31
N ALA A 261 2.24 24.02 -4.87
CA ALA A 261 2.73 24.19 -3.49
C ALA A 261 1.63 23.98 -2.44
N ARG A 262 0.41 24.42 -2.74
CA ARG A 262 -0.76 24.24 -1.86
C ARG A 262 -1.14 22.77 -1.70
N ILE A 263 -1.29 22.03 -2.81
CA ILE A 263 -1.67 20.61 -2.77
C ILE A 263 -0.54 19.74 -2.19
N TYR A 264 0.71 20.10 -2.44
CA TYR A 264 1.88 19.44 -1.86
C TYR A 264 1.89 19.57 -0.33
N LYS A 265 1.68 20.79 0.19
CA LYS A 265 1.56 21.03 1.62
C LYS A 265 0.38 20.29 2.25
N GLN A 266 -0.76 20.28 1.56
CA GLN A 266 -1.93 19.53 2.02
C GLN A 266 -1.67 18.02 2.12
N HIS A 267 -0.86 17.48 1.21
CA HIS A 267 -0.56 16.04 1.16
C HIS A 267 0.54 15.62 2.14
N PHE A 268 1.65 16.37 2.21
CA PHE A 268 2.82 16.02 3.02
C PHE A 268 2.90 16.72 4.38
N GLY A 269 2.06 17.74 4.63
CA GLY A 269 2.09 18.53 5.86
C GLY A 269 3.14 19.65 5.90
N TYR A 270 4.04 19.71 4.92
CA TYR A 270 5.09 20.74 4.78
C TYR A 270 5.16 21.26 3.35
N THR A 271 5.76 22.46 3.17
CA THR A 271 5.85 23.05 1.83
C THR A 271 6.93 22.36 0.99
N PRO A 272 6.89 22.46 -0.35
CA PRO A 272 7.97 21.94 -1.21
C PRO A 272 9.37 22.44 -0.82
N ARG A 273 9.46 23.69 -0.32
CA ARG A 273 10.73 24.29 0.15
C ARG A 273 11.26 23.62 1.43
N ASP A 274 10.37 23.18 2.30
CA ASP A 274 10.69 22.56 3.57
C ASP A 274 10.89 21.03 3.45
N THR A 275 10.91 20.51 2.21
CA THR A 275 11.12 19.08 1.98
C THR A 275 12.52 18.70 2.47
N PRO A 276 12.61 17.75 3.43
CA PRO A 276 13.91 17.34 3.96
C PRO A 276 14.71 16.61 2.87
N SER A 277 15.90 17.11 2.56
CA SER A 277 16.85 16.45 1.66
C SER A 277 17.35 15.15 2.30
N ILE A 278 17.50 14.11 1.51
CA ILE A 278 18.29 12.93 1.89
C ILE A 278 19.74 13.43 1.78
N GLY A 279 20.37 13.74 2.92
CA GLY A 279 21.76 14.15 2.94
C GLY A 279 22.61 13.13 2.19
N THR A 280 23.33 13.58 1.17
CA THR A 280 24.48 12.86 0.65
C THR A 280 25.46 12.83 1.80
N GLY A 281 25.51 11.74 2.55
CA GLY A 281 26.57 11.50 3.51
C GLY A 281 27.91 11.55 2.75
N THR A 282 28.58 12.67 2.84
CA THR A 282 30.02 12.75 2.61
C THR A 282 30.66 12.21 3.88
N GLU A 283 31.17 10.98 3.81
CA GLU A 283 32.50 10.52 4.16
C GLU A 283 32.56 9.00 4.10
#